data_a7b45067ae1adc9739cbe7e5373d5fdc
#
_entry.id   a7b45067ae1adc9739cbe7e5373d5fdc
#
_cell.length_a   1.000
_cell.length_b   1.000
_cell.length_c   1.000
_cell.angle_alpha   90.00
_cell.angle_beta   90.00
_cell.angle_gamma   90.00
#
_symmetry.space_group_name_H-M   'P 1'
#
loop_
_entity.id
_entity.type
_entity.pdbx_description
1 polymer ?
#
loop_
_entity_poly.entity_id
_entity_poly.type
_entity_poly.pdbx_seq_one_letter_code
_entity_poly.pdbx_strand_id
1 'polypeptide(L)'
;METAELHFRCNEGGMADYAAQLREVGTVMLPAYVAFDAHELARIDALQARLPEEPVTAGDAGDAGDTHDIYVRRIMVDRAGERPQLVNLPHSETILNLLGDARRTRFFGDMFGTRAEYFIRRCQINRMLKDSFIGMHLDAASNPDYEFSVVIQLGRAFDGGEFVVHPQGRPPNVFAPAYGTVIVTSCAHRHEVRTVRANERTSLVYFYSRHNGANRRAA
;
A
#
# COMPACT_ATOMS: atom_id res chain seq x y z
N MET A 1 18.86 12.57 21.13
CA MET A 1 19.73 11.89 20.14
C MET A 1 18.86 11.58 18.93
N GLU A 2 19.07 12.28 17.85
CA GLU A 2 18.36 12.03 16.60
C GLU A 2 18.85 10.67 16.06
N THR A 3 17.98 9.69 15.97
CA THR A 3 18.32 8.39 15.39
C THR A 3 18.57 8.59 13.90
N ALA A 4 19.75 8.25 13.42
CA ALA A 4 20.09 8.35 12.01
C ALA A 4 19.09 7.53 11.19
N GLU A 5 18.48 8.16 10.19
CA GLU A 5 17.55 7.49 9.28
C GLU A 5 18.31 6.73 8.19
N LEU A 6 17.77 5.59 7.76
CA LEU A 6 18.30 4.82 6.65
C LEU A 6 17.46 5.08 5.39
N HIS A 7 18.05 5.71 4.39
CA HIS A 7 17.39 5.98 3.11
C HIS A 7 17.58 4.82 2.15
N PHE A 8 16.46 4.22 1.73
CA PHE A 8 16.42 3.11 0.80
C PHE A 8 16.09 3.58 -0.61
N ARG A 9 16.80 3.03 -1.59
CA ARG A 9 16.47 3.14 -3.02
C ARG A 9 15.67 1.92 -3.47
N CYS A 10 15.18 1.96 -4.71
CA CYS A 10 14.63 0.77 -5.35
C CYS A 10 15.67 -0.36 -5.32
N ASN A 11 15.20 -1.57 -5.04
CA ASN A 11 16.02 -2.76 -5.15
C ASN A 11 16.11 -3.14 -6.64
N GLU A 12 17.27 -2.97 -7.24
CA GLU A 12 17.54 -3.26 -8.66
C GLU A 12 17.86 -4.75 -8.92
N GLY A 13 17.77 -5.59 -7.89
CA GLY A 13 18.00 -7.03 -7.97
C GLY A 13 16.85 -7.81 -8.59
N GLY A 14 16.90 -9.13 -8.40
CA GLY A 14 15.85 -10.05 -8.85
C GLY A 14 14.94 -10.52 -7.71
N MET A 15 14.07 -11.49 -7.99
CA MET A 15 13.09 -12.01 -7.03
C MET A 15 13.73 -12.48 -5.71
N ALA A 16 14.90 -13.12 -5.78
CA ALA A 16 15.61 -13.59 -4.58
C ALA A 16 16.03 -12.42 -3.67
N ASP A 17 16.47 -11.30 -4.27
CA ASP A 17 16.89 -10.10 -3.55
C ASP A 17 15.68 -9.38 -2.94
N TYR A 18 14.56 -9.31 -3.67
CA TYR A 18 13.30 -8.74 -3.15
C TYR A 18 12.80 -9.52 -1.94
N ALA A 19 12.76 -10.85 -2.06
CA ALA A 19 12.34 -11.73 -0.97
C ALA A 19 13.29 -11.67 0.23
N ALA A 20 14.60 -11.55 -0.01
CA ALA A 20 15.60 -11.40 1.04
C ALA A 20 15.41 -10.06 1.79
N GLN A 21 15.29 -8.96 1.07
CA GLN A 21 15.09 -7.64 1.67
C GLN A 21 13.76 -7.59 2.44
N LEU A 22 12.65 -8.12 1.89
CA LEU A 22 11.37 -8.15 2.58
C LEU A 22 11.44 -8.93 3.90
N ARG A 23 12.17 -10.06 3.93
CA ARG A 23 12.36 -10.84 5.18
C ARG A 23 13.24 -10.12 6.19
N GLU A 24 14.31 -9.48 5.73
CA GLU A 24 15.32 -8.86 6.61
C GLU A 24 14.89 -7.50 7.14
N VAL A 25 14.31 -6.68 6.27
CA VAL A 25 13.97 -5.27 6.53
C VAL A 25 12.47 -5.11 6.82
N GLY A 26 11.65 -6.08 6.40
CA GLY A 26 10.18 -6.01 6.48
C GLY A 26 9.55 -5.17 5.38
N THR A 27 10.36 -4.57 4.50
CA THR A 27 9.89 -3.71 3.41
C THR A 27 10.87 -3.75 2.25
N VAL A 28 10.32 -3.74 1.04
CA VAL A 28 11.10 -3.61 -0.20
C VAL A 28 10.42 -2.62 -1.15
N MET A 29 11.20 -1.80 -1.85
CA MET A 29 10.71 -0.94 -2.93
C MET A 29 11.23 -1.48 -4.27
N LEU A 30 10.30 -1.88 -5.12
CA LEU A 30 10.56 -2.40 -6.46
C LEU A 30 10.65 -1.25 -7.45
N PRO A 31 11.54 -1.33 -8.45
CA PRO A 31 11.58 -0.37 -9.54
C PRO A 31 10.27 -0.31 -10.31
N ALA A 32 10.04 0.82 -10.99
CA ALA A 32 8.94 0.96 -11.93
C ALA A 32 8.99 -0.15 -12.99
N TYR A 33 7.82 -0.63 -13.38
CA TYR A 33 7.61 -1.64 -14.43
C TYR A 33 8.06 -3.07 -14.11
N VAL A 34 8.49 -3.35 -12.89
CA VAL A 34 8.81 -4.73 -12.44
C VAL A 34 7.52 -5.52 -12.16
N ALA A 35 6.65 -5.00 -11.29
CA ALA A 35 5.41 -5.68 -10.95
C ALA A 35 4.25 -5.36 -11.91
N PHE A 36 4.22 -4.15 -12.46
CA PHE A 36 3.20 -3.66 -13.40
C PHE A 36 3.89 -2.98 -14.58
N ASP A 37 3.51 -3.30 -15.79
CA ASP A 37 4.04 -2.62 -16.97
C ASP A 37 3.41 -1.23 -17.18
N ALA A 38 3.95 -0.46 -18.14
CA ALA A 38 3.50 0.91 -18.40
C ALA A 38 2.04 0.99 -18.87
N HIS A 39 1.57 -0.01 -19.63
CA HIS A 39 0.20 -0.06 -20.12
C HIS A 39 -0.78 -0.37 -18.98
N GLU A 40 -0.42 -1.27 -18.08
CA GLU A 40 -1.21 -1.63 -16.89
C GLU A 40 -1.34 -0.45 -15.94
N LEU A 41 -0.23 0.25 -15.67
CA LEU A 41 -0.25 1.48 -14.85
C LEU A 41 -1.12 2.56 -15.48
N ALA A 42 -0.99 2.81 -16.78
CA ALA A 42 -1.85 3.78 -17.47
C ALA A 42 -3.33 3.38 -17.44
N ARG A 43 -3.63 2.08 -17.52
CA ARG A 43 -4.99 1.56 -17.40
C ARG A 43 -5.56 1.74 -15.99
N ILE A 44 -4.75 1.49 -14.95
CA ILE A 44 -5.13 1.76 -13.55
C ILE A 44 -5.41 3.26 -13.37
N ASP A 45 -4.55 4.15 -13.87
CA ASP A 45 -4.72 5.60 -13.81
C ASP A 45 -6.04 6.05 -14.47
N ALA A 46 -6.35 5.52 -15.65
CA ALA A 46 -7.58 5.86 -16.36
C ALA A 46 -8.85 5.37 -15.64
N LEU A 47 -8.79 4.19 -15.03
CA LEU A 47 -9.92 3.59 -14.31
C LEU A 47 -10.14 4.27 -12.95
N GLN A 48 -9.07 4.52 -12.19
CA GLN A 48 -9.17 5.14 -10.86
C GLN A 48 -9.74 6.56 -10.93
N ALA A 49 -9.48 7.30 -12.02
CA ALA A 49 -10.05 8.64 -12.22
C ALA A 49 -11.58 8.65 -12.38
N ARG A 50 -12.19 7.50 -12.65
CA ARG A 50 -13.65 7.33 -12.79
C ARG A 50 -14.33 6.86 -11.51
N LEU A 51 -13.56 6.52 -10.48
CA LEU A 51 -14.13 6.11 -9.19
C LEU A 51 -14.60 7.34 -8.40
N PRO A 52 -15.70 7.24 -7.65
CA PRO A 52 -16.10 8.29 -6.74
C PRO A 52 -15.02 8.51 -5.67
N GLU A 53 -14.82 9.77 -5.33
CA GLU A 53 -13.84 10.19 -4.34
C GLU A 53 -14.56 10.72 -3.11
N GLU A 54 -14.08 10.37 -1.93
CA GLU A 54 -14.61 10.83 -0.65
C GLU A 54 -13.46 11.27 0.28
N PRO A 55 -13.66 12.30 1.11
CA PRO A 55 -12.66 12.69 2.10
C PRO A 55 -12.53 11.59 3.17
N VAL A 56 -11.33 11.39 3.67
CA VAL A 56 -11.08 10.57 4.85
C VAL A 56 -11.40 11.39 6.09
N THR A 57 -12.26 10.87 6.95
CA THR A 57 -12.54 11.47 8.25
C THR A 57 -11.61 10.89 9.30
N ALA A 58 -11.40 11.61 10.40
CA ALA A 58 -10.57 11.13 11.51
C ALA A 58 -11.01 9.75 12.07
N GLY A 59 -12.30 9.41 11.95
CA GLY A 59 -12.83 8.10 12.34
C GLY A 59 -12.52 6.98 11.33
N ASP A 60 -12.27 7.32 10.07
CA ASP A 60 -11.97 6.35 9.00
C ASP A 60 -10.48 6.00 8.91
N ALA A 61 -9.61 6.84 9.46
CA ALA A 61 -8.17 6.67 9.39
C ALA A 61 -7.64 5.57 10.34
N GLY A 62 -8.48 4.99 11.17
CA GLY A 62 -8.09 3.99 12.17
C GLY A 62 -7.18 4.61 13.23
N ASP A 63 -6.04 3.96 13.49
CA ASP A 63 -5.02 4.44 14.43
C ASP A 63 -3.97 5.37 13.79
N ALA A 64 -4.16 5.78 12.53
CA ALA A 64 -3.23 6.66 11.82
C ALA A 64 -3.14 8.08 12.41
N GLY A 65 -4.05 8.46 13.33
CA GLY A 65 -4.01 9.74 14.04
C GLY A 65 -4.28 10.93 13.12
N ASP A 66 -3.38 11.87 13.10
CA ASP A 66 -3.54 13.18 12.46
C ASP A 66 -3.47 13.12 10.93
N THR A 67 -4.57 12.73 10.29
CA THR A 67 -4.71 12.71 8.84
C THR A 67 -5.42 13.96 8.37
N HIS A 68 -4.83 14.71 7.42
CA HIS A 68 -5.37 15.94 6.87
C HIS A 68 -5.46 15.85 5.34
N ASP A 69 -6.54 16.35 4.75
CA ASP A 69 -6.74 16.54 3.31
C ASP A 69 -6.37 15.30 2.48
N ILE A 70 -6.82 14.14 2.95
CA ILE A 70 -6.71 12.87 2.25
C ILE A 70 -8.07 12.50 1.70
N TYR A 71 -8.06 12.09 0.43
CA TYR A 71 -9.23 11.59 -0.28
C TYR A 71 -9.01 10.15 -0.68
N VAL A 72 -10.06 9.36 -0.63
CA VAL A 72 -10.01 7.95 -1.02
C VAL A 72 -11.00 7.63 -2.13
N ARG A 73 -10.58 6.74 -3.03
CA ARG A 73 -11.45 6.08 -4.01
C ARG A 73 -11.45 4.61 -3.69
N ARG A 74 -12.54 4.10 -3.17
CA ARG A 74 -12.62 2.73 -2.67
C ARG A 74 -12.85 1.76 -3.82
N ILE A 75 -12.08 0.66 -3.82
CA ILE A 75 -12.17 -0.45 -4.77
C ILE A 75 -12.74 -1.67 -4.06
N MET A 76 -12.16 -2.03 -2.92
CA MET A 76 -12.63 -3.09 -2.05
C MET A 76 -12.57 -2.63 -0.59
N VAL A 77 -13.65 -2.83 0.14
CA VAL A 77 -13.77 -2.50 1.56
C VAL A 77 -13.71 -3.77 2.41
N ASP A 78 -13.13 -3.66 3.59
CA ASP A 78 -12.97 -4.77 4.54
C ASP A 78 -13.39 -4.30 5.94
N ARG A 79 -14.68 -4.41 6.24
CA ARG A 79 -15.28 -3.95 7.48
C ARG A 79 -15.22 -5.02 8.56
N ALA A 80 -15.12 -4.61 9.82
CA ALA A 80 -15.14 -5.49 10.97
C ALA A 80 -16.40 -6.40 10.95
N GLY A 81 -16.20 -7.70 11.14
CA GLY A 81 -17.27 -8.70 11.12
C GLY A 81 -17.81 -9.08 9.73
N GLU A 82 -17.40 -8.40 8.66
CA GLU A 82 -17.87 -8.66 7.30
C GLU A 82 -16.78 -9.33 6.42
N ARG A 83 -17.20 -10.00 5.36
CA ARG A 83 -16.28 -10.39 4.29
C ARG A 83 -15.93 -9.20 3.42
N PRO A 84 -14.73 -9.17 2.80
CA PRO A 84 -14.38 -8.12 1.86
C PRO A 84 -15.42 -7.94 0.76
N GLN A 85 -15.76 -6.70 0.48
CA GLN A 85 -16.78 -6.35 -0.52
C GLN A 85 -16.19 -5.46 -1.59
N LEU A 86 -16.39 -5.85 -2.86
CA LEU A 86 -16.07 -5.02 -4.01
C LEU A 86 -17.12 -3.91 -4.13
N VAL A 87 -16.68 -2.67 -4.31
CA VAL A 87 -17.55 -1.49 -4.43
C VAL A 87 -17.21 -0.71 -5.71
N ASN A 88 -18.06 0.23 -6.12
CA ASN A 88 -17.82 1.13 -7.26
C ASN A 88 -17.60 0.41 -8.61
N LEU A 89 -18.43 -0.61 -8.89
CA LEU A 89 -18.44 -1.33 -10.16
C LEU A 89 -18.76 -0.42 -11.35
N PRO A 90 -18.32 -0.75 -12.59
CA PRO A 90 -17.49 -1.92 -12.94
C PRO A 90 -15.97 -1.63 -12.89
N HIS A 91 -15.55 -0.38 -12.63
CA HIS A 91 -14.15 0.02 -12.73
C HIS A 91 -13.28 -0.66 -11.67
N SER A 92 -13.81 -0.79 -10.47
CA SER A 92 -13.13 -1.49 -9.36
C SER A 92 -12.85 -2.95 -9.67
N GLU A 93 -13.80 -3.65 -10.29
CA GLU A 93 -13.60 -5.04 -10.70
C GLU A 93 -12.47 -5.16 -11.72
N THR A 94 -12.41 -4.26 -12.69
CA THR A 94 -11.34 -4.26 -13.69
C THR A 94 -9.98 -4.00 -13.03
N ILE A 95 -9.89 -3.06 -12.10
CA ILE A 95 -8.64 -2.81 -11.35
C ILE A 95 -8.28 -4.05 -10.54
N LEU A 96 -9.22 -4.62 -9.77
CA LEU A 96 -8.93 -5.79 -8.94
C LEU A 96 -8.46 -7.00 -9.78
N ASN A 97 -9.03 -7.22 -10.96
CA ASN A 97 -8.60 -8.26 -11.87
C ASN A 97 -7.16 -8.04 -12.40
N LEU A 98 -6.74 -6.76 -12.58
CA LEU A 98 -5.34 -6.44 -12.90
C LEU A 98 -4.41 -6.73 -11.71
N LEU A 99 -4.83 -6.45 -10.47
CA LEU A 99 -4.02 -6.66 -9.28
C LEU A 99 -3.89 -8.13 -8.90
N GLY A 100 -4.93 -8.94 -9.15
CA GLY A 100 -5.05 -10.33 -8.72
C GLY A 100 -4.87 -11.35 -9.84
N ASP A 101 -4.31 -11.00 -11.00
CA ASP A 101 -4.05 -11.95 -12.06
C ASP A 101 -3.03 -13.04 -11.64
N ALA A 102 -3.05 -14.17 -12.33
CA ALA A 102 -2.21 -15.32 -11.98
C ALA A 102 -0.69 -15.02 -12.00
N ARG A 103 -0.25 -14.09 -12.86
CA ARG A 103 1.17 -13.67 -12.93
C ARG A 103 1.57 -12.93 -11.64
N ARG A 104 0.73 -11.99 -11.18
CA ARG A 104 0.99 -11.19 -9.98
C ARG A 104 0.82 -12.00 -8.71
N THR A 105 -0.19 -12.84 -8.64
CA THR A 105 -0.38 -13.75 -7.52
C THR A 105 0.87 -14.62 -7.33
N ARG A 106 1.44 -15.14 -8.41
CA ARG A 106 2.69 -15.90 -8.37
C ARG A 106 3.87 -15.00 -7.96
N PHE A 107 4.02 -13.83 -8.61
CA PHE A 107 5.12 -12.90 -8.34
C PHE A 107 5.18 -12.50 -6.85
N PHE A 108 4.06 -12.09 -6.27
CA PHE A 108 4.02 -11.73 -4.85
C PHE A 108 4.13 -12.97 -3.94
N GLY A 109 3.54 -14.10 -4.31
CA GLY A 109 3.70 -15.36 -3.57
C GLY A 109 5.15 -15.82 -3.46
N ASP A 110 5.92 -15.73 -4.56
CA ASP A 110 7.36 -16.03 -4.58
C ASP A 110 8.13 -15.07 -3.68
N MET A 111 7.78 -13.78 -3.69
CA MET A 111 8.39 -12.76 -2.83
C MET A 111 8.07 -13.00 -1.34
N PHE A 112 6.85 -13.41 -1.01
CA PHE A 112 6.45 -13.72 0.36
C PHE A 112 7.08 -15.03 0.88
N GLY A 113 7.70 -15.81 -0.02
CA GLY A 113 8.44 -17.02 0.34
C GLY A 113 7.54 -18.15 0.82
N THR A 114 6.30 -18.21 0.36
CA THR A 114 5.31 -19.21 0.77
C THR A 114 4.48 -19.69 -0.41
N ARG A 115 4.01 -20.95 -0.34
CA ARG A 115 3.06 -21.53 -1.29
C ARG A 115 1.60 -21.32 -0.88
N ALA A 116 1.35 -20.60 0.21
CA ALA A 116 -0.01 -20.31 0.64
C ALA A 116 -0.73 -19.43 -0.37
N GLU A 117 -2.02 -19.63 -0.51
CA GLU A 117 -2.88 -18.75 -1.29
C GLU A 117 -3.10 -17.44 -0.53
N TYR A 118 -2.94 -16.32 -1.23
CA TYR A 118 -3.21 -14.98 -0.71
C TYR A 118 -4.40 -14.35 -1.41
N PHE A 119 -5.21 -13.66 -0.63
CA PHE A 119 -6.39 -12.94 -1.08
C PHE A 119 -6.21 -11.44 -0.86
N ILE A 120 -6.62 -10.62 -1.83
CA ILE A 120 -6.72 -9.16 -1.65
C ILE A 120 -7.97 -8.89 -0.82
N ARG A 121 -7.83 -8.17 0.31
CA ARG A 121 -8.94 -7.92 1.23
C ARG A 121 -9.44 -6.49 1.22
N ARG A 122 -8.55 -5.52 1.18
CA ARG A 122 -8.84 -4.09 1.08
C ARG A 122 -8.05 -3.53 -0.09
N CYS A 123 -8.69 -2.64 -0.86
CA CYS A 123 -8.03 -1.96 -1.96
C CYS A 123 -8.62 -0.56 -2.14
N GLN A 124 -7.78 0.46 -2.23
CA GLN A 124 -8.20 1.84 -2.42
C GLN A 124 -7.11 2.68 -3.06
N ILE A 125 -7.52 3.81 -3.66
CA ILE A 125 -6.61 4.90 -4.05
C ILE A 125 -6.62 5.91 -2.92
N ASN A 126 -5.44 6.33 -2.49
CA ASN A 126 -5.27 7.48 -1.60
C ASN A 126 -4.72 8.66 -2.42
N ARG A 127 -5.39 9.80 -2.39
CA ARG A 127 -4.94 11.07 -2.93
C ARG A 127 -4.70 12.02 -1.77
N MET A 128 -3.47 12.37 -1.57
CA MET A 128 -2.99 13.24 -0.51
C MET A 128 -2.64 14.60 -1.10
N LEU A 129 -3.27 15.66 -0.62
CA LEU A 129 -2.96 17.02 -1.02
C LEU A 129 -1.69 17.53 -0.34
N LYS A 130 -1.22 18.70 -0.78
CA LYS A 130 -0.15 19.41 -0.09
C LYS A 130 -0.51 19.59 1.39
N ASP A 131 0.50 19.48 2.25
CA ASP A 131 0.44 19.56 3.72
C ASP A 131 -0.26 18.37 4.41
N SER A 132 -0.79 17.39 3.65
CA SER A 132 -1.33 16.16 4.23
C SER A 132 -0.26 15.12 4.53
N PHE A 133 -0.53 14.25 5.50
CA PHE A 133 0.32 13.14 5.90
C PHE A 133 -0.54 12.00 6.45
N ILE A 134 0.04 10.79 6.57
CA ILE A 134 -0.57 9.67 7.29
C ILE A 134 0.31 9.39 8.50
N GLY A 135 -0.24 9.57 9.70
CA GLY A 135 0.47 9.36 10.95
C GLY A 135 0.95 7.92 11.15
N MET A 136 1.85 7.74 12.10
CA MET A 136 2.41 6.42 12.40
C MET A 136 1.32 5.45 12.86
N HIS A 137 1.16 4.34 12.15
CA HIS A 137 0.14 3.35 12.41
C HIS A 137 0.63 1.93 12.12
N LEU A 138 -0.23 0.96 12.43
CA LEU A 138 -0.04 -0.46 12.17
C LEU A 138 -1.24 -0.96 11.36
N ASP A 139 -1.03 -1.46 10.16
CA ASP A 139 -2.10 -1.99 9.30
C ASP A 139 -2.87 -3.15 9.94
N ALA A 140 -2.16 -3.98 10.72
CA ALA A 140 -2.76 -5.07 11.48
C ALA A 140 -3.78 -4.60 12.54
N ALA A 141 -3.77 -3.33 12.94
CA ALA A 141 -4.80 -2.77 13.82
C ALA A 141 -6.15 -2.60 13.10
N SER A 142 -6.14 -2.39 11.79
CA SER A 142 -7.36 -2.34 10.96
C SER A 142 -7.94 -3.72 10.66
N ASN A 143 -7.09 -4.72 10.53
CA ASN A 143 -7.49 -6.14 10.43
C ASN A 143 -6.27 -6.99 10.83
N PRO A 144 -6.38 -7.82 11.89
CA PRO A 144 -5.26 -8.64 12.38
C PRO A 144 -4.79 -9.70 11.37
N ASP A 145 -5.57 -9.94 10.31
CA ASP A 145 -5.25 -10.88 9.25
C ASP A 145 -4.45 -10.26 8.09
N TYR A 146 -4.22 -8.96 8.08
CA TYR A 146 -3.35 -8.35 7.07
C TYR A 146 -1.89 -8.75 7.29
N GLU A 147 -1.29 -9.35 6.28
CA GLU A 147 0.09 -9.82 6.32
C GLU A 147 1.04 -8.92 5.56
N PHE A 148 0.64 -8.48 4.37
CA PHE A 148 1.42 -7.57 3.54
C PHE A 148 0.54 -6.48 2.94
N SER A 149 1.07 -5.26 2.93
CA SER A 149 0.53 -4.16 2.13
C SER A 149 1.38 -3.96 0.88
N VAL A 150 0.72 -3.59 -0.20
CA VAL A 150 1.34 -3.24 -1.48
C VAL A 150 0.88 -1.85 -1.86
N VAL A 151 1.83 -0.94 -2.05
CA VAL A 151 1.57 0.46 -2.41
C VAL A 151 2.17 0.74 -3.79
N ILE A 152 1.34 1.02 -4.78
CA ILE A 152 1.74 1.43 -6.13
C ILE A 152 1.71 2.95 -6.19
N GLN A 153 2.83 3.59 -6.53
CA GLN A 153 2.88 5.04 -6.69
C GLN A 153 2.35 5.44 -8.07
N LEU A 154 1.24 6.19 -8.09
CA LEU A 154 0.58 6.69 -9.30
C LEU A 154 0.82 8.18 -9.56
N GLY A 155 1.03 8.99 -8.52
CA GLY A 155 1.38 10.41 -8.67
C GLY A 155 2.74 10.59 -9.34
N ARG A 156 2.84 11.58 -10.25
CA ARG A 156 4.07 11.80 -11.05
C ARG A 156 4.92 12.96 -10.55
N ALA A 157 4.28 14.04 -10.14
CA ALA A 157 4.98 15.30 -9.80
C ALA A 157 4.55 15.75 -8.40
N PHE A 158 5.22 15.27 -7.37
CA PHE A 158 5.01 15.69 -5.99
C PHE A 158 6.36 15.76 -5.27
N ASP A 159 6.40 16.46 -4.15
CA ASP A 159 7.56 16.50 -3.25
C ASP A 159 7.10 16.14 -1.83
N GLY A 160 7.97 15.50 -1.05
CA GLY A 160 7.61 14.90 0.23
C GLY A 160 6.87 13.58 0.07
N GLY A 161 6.04 13.23 1.06
CA GLY A 161 5.25 12.00 1.01
C GLY A 161 6.09 10.73 1.04
N GLU A 162 7.29 10.78 1.62
CA GLU A 162 8.14 9.61 1.81
C GLU A 162 7.39 8.57 2.67
N PHE A 163 7.50 7.31 2.29
CA PHE A 163 7.01 6.18 3.09
C PHE A 163 8.08 5.78 4.08
N VAL A 164 7.75 5.79 5.37
CA VAL A 164 8.72 5.51 6.44
C VAL A 164 8.25 4.31 7.24
N VAL A 165 9.14 3.33 7.40
CA VAL A 165 8.90 2.15 8.22
C VAL A 165 9.77 2.20 9.46
N HIS A 166 9.19 1.88 10.60
CA HIS A 166 9.83 1.91 11.92
C HIS A 166 10.05 0.48 12.43
N PRO A 167 11.16 -0.19 12.07
CA PRO A 167 11.48 -1.50 12.61
C PRO A 167 11.80 -1.39 14.10
N GLN A 168 11.36 -2.37 14.88
CA GLN A 168 11.64 -2.36 16.32
C GLN A 168 13.14 -2.41 16.61
N GLY A 169 13.64 -1.46 17.40
CA GLY A 169 15.05 -1.40 17.84
C GLY A 169 16.04 -1.05 16.74
N ARG A 170 15.59 -0.56 15.59
CA ARG A 170 16.43 -0.12 14.46
C ARG A 170 16.07 1.31 14.02
N PRO A 171 16.96 2.01 13.32
CA PRO A 171 16.61 3.29 12.71
C PRO A 171 15.44 3.20 11.73
N PRO A 172 14.67 4.27 11.54
CA PRO A 172 13.62 4.33 10.54
C PRO A 172 14.18 4.13 9.12
N ASN A 173 13.45 3.37 8.31
CA ASN A 173 13.75 3.13 6.90
C ASN A 173 12.89 4.06 6.04
N VAL A 174 13.50 4.93 5.27
CA VAL A 174 12.85 5.96 4.45
C VAL A 174 12.88 5.56 2.98
N PHE A 175 11.71 5.53 2.35
CA PHE A 175 11.52 5.23 0.93
C PHE A 175 10.88 6.43 0.23
N ALA A 176 11.52 6.95 -0.82
CA ALA A 176 10.99 8.03 -1.64
C ALA A 176 10.42 7.43 -2.95
N PRO A 177 9.11 7.16 -3.01
CA PRO A 177 8.50 6.51 -4.17
C PRO A 177 8.41 7.46 -5.36
N ALA A 178 8.69 6.94 -6.56
CA ALA A 178 8.46 7.59 -7.83
C ALA A 178 7.33 6.87 -8.60
N TYR A 179 6.79 7.50 -9.64
CA TYR A 179 5.74 6.89 -10.46
C TYR A 179 6.08 5.47 -10.91
N GLY A 180 5.16 4.55 -10.69
CA GLY A 180 5.26 3.15 -11.07
C GLY A 180 6.09 2.29 -10.13
N THR A 181 6.78 2.86 -9.14
CA THR A 181 7.43 2.07 -8.09
C THR A 181 6.39 1.39 -7.21
N VAL A 182 6.75 0.24 -6.66
CA VAL A 182 5.88 -0.54 -5.78
C VAL A 182 6.59 -0.79 -4.46
N ILE A 183 5.99 -0.35 -3.37
CA ILE A 183 6.47 -0.67 -2.02
C ILE A 183 5.66 -1.86 -1.49
N VAL A 184 6.34 -2.89 -1.03
CA VAL A 184 5.75 -4.04 -0.35
C VAL A 184 6.23 -4.04 1.10
N THR A 185 5.29 -4.05 2.05
CA THR A 185 5.59 -3.96 3.48
C THR A 185 4.85 -5.03 4.27
N SER A 186 5.53 -5.64 5.23
CA SER A 186 4.87 -6.46 6.24
C SER A 186 3.96 -5.62 7.13
N CYS A 187 2.69 -5.98 7.26
CA CYS A 187 1.72 -5.29 8.09
C CYS A 187 2.01 -5.37 9.60
N ALA A 188 3.05 -6.12 10.01
CA ALA A 188 3.54 -6.18 11.38
C ALA A 188 4.46 -4.99 11.76
N HIS A 189 4.85 -4.15 10.80
CA HIS A 189 5.71 -3.00 11.05
C HIS A 189 4.91 -1.70 11.09
N ARG A 190 5.20 -0.86 12.10
CA ARG A 190 4.69 0.52 12.15
C ARG A 190 5.27 1.32 11.00
N HIS A 191 4.43 2.13 10.37
CA HIS A 191 4.85 2.97 9.26
C HIS A 191 4.00 4.24 9.19
N GLU A 192 4.48 5.20 8.42
CA GLU A 192 3.84 6.48 8.18
C GLU A 192 4.07 6.96 6.74
N VAL A 193 3.31 7.93 6.30
CA VAL A 193 3.61 8.72 5.11
C VAL A 193 3.86 10.15 5.54
N ARG A 194 5.05 10.66 5.27
CA ARG A 194 5.44 12.03 5.61
C ARG A 194 4.61 13.06 4.86
N THR A 195 4.68 14.29 5.33
CA THR A 195 3.97 15.41 4.74
C THR A 195 4.31 15.58 3.25
N VAL A 196 3.28 15.69 2.43
CA VAL A 196 3.38 16.10 1.02
C VAL A 196 3.69 17.59 0.99
N ARG A 197 4.88 17.98 0.54
CA ARG A 197 5.36 19.36 0.56
C ARG A 197 4.93 20.18 -0.66
N ALA A 198 4.72 19.51 -1.80
CA ALA A 198 4.27 20.19 -3.02
C ALA A 198 3.40 19.26 -3.86
N ASN A 199 2.42 19.86 -4.55
CA ASN A 199 1.44 19.18 -5.39
C ASN A 199 0.62 18.12 -4.62
N GLU A 200 0.30 16.99 -5.28
CA GLU A 200 -0.47 15.90 -4.67
C GLU A 200 0.20 14.54 -4.92
N ARG A 201 0.14 13.68 -3.91
CA ARG A 201 0.60 12.30 -4.00
C ARG A 201 -0.58 11.37 -4.17
N THR A 202 -0.60 10.61 -5.24
CA THR A 202 -1.63 9.58 -5.48
C THR A 202 -1.00 8.20 -5.45
N SER A 203 -1.58 7.29 -4.68
CA SER A 203 -1.12 5.91 -4.59
C SER A 203 -2.29 4.94 -4.52
N LEU A 204 -2.13 3.75 -5.11
CA LEU A 204 -3.02 2.62 -4.91
C LEU A 204 -2.45 1.74 -3.81
N VAL A 205 -3.24 1.43 -2.79
CA VAL A 205 -2.86 0.52 -1.71
C VAL A 205 -3.82 -0.65 -1.63
N TYR A 206 -3.28 -1.85 -1.45
CA TYR A 206 -4.08 -3.05 -1.19
C TYR A 206 -3.35 -4.00 -0.24
N PHE A 207 -4.13 -4.89 0.39
CA PHE A 207 -3.65 -5.76 1.46
C PHE A 207 -3.84 -7.22 1.12
N TYR A 208 -2.80 -8.00 1.35
CA TYR A 208 -2.82 -9.45 1.24
C TYR A 208 -3.03 -10.13 2.58
N SER A 209 -3.83 -11.19 2.58
CA SER A 209 -4.08 -12.08 3.71
C SER A 209 -4.28 -13.51 3.26
N ARG A 210 -3.86 -14.48 4.05
CA ARG A 210 -4.23 -15.90 3.86
C ARG A 210 -5.63 -16.23 4.38
N HIS A 211 -6.23 -15.34 5.16
CA HIS A 211 -7.58 -15.49 5.65
C HIS A 211 -8.61 -14.91 4.68
N ASN A 212 -9.55 -15.76 4.20
CA ASN A 212 -10.60 -15.39 3.25
C ASN A 212 -12.00 -15.24 3.91
N GLY A 213 -12.08 -15.27 5.23
CA GLY A 213 -13.33 -15.16 5.99
C GLY A 213 -13.72 -13.70 6.30
N ALA A 214 -14.64 -13.53 7.25
CA ALA A 214 -15.00 -12.24 7.79
C ALA A 214 -13.80 -11.57 8.49
N ASN A 215 -13.75 -10.23 8.48
CA ASN A 215 -12.73 -9.47 9.18
C ASN A 215 -12.85 -9.69 10.68
N ARG A 216 -11.78 -10.14 11.33
CA ARG A 216 -11.75 -10.53 12.75
C ARG A 216 -11.41 -9.37 13.70
N ARG A 217 -11.36 -8.15 13.21
CA ARG A 217 -11.22 -6.98 14.08
C ARG A 217 -12.40 -6.94 15.06
N ALA A 218 -12.11 -6.77 16.34
CA ALA A 218 -13.13 -6.48 17.33
C ALA A 218 -13.80 -5.13 17.02
N ALA A 219 -15.12 -5.08 17.12
CA ALA A 219 -15.89 -3.86 16.89
C ALA A 219 -15.60 -2.83 18.00
#